data_526496a1a9e5ad9043d4a993290522a5
#
_entry.id   526496a1a9e5ad9043d4a993290522a5
#
_cell.length_a   1.000
_cell.length_b   1.000
_cell.length_c   1.000
_cell.angle_alpha   90.00
_cell.angle_beta   90.00
_cell.angle_gamma   90.00
#
_symmetry.space_group_name_H-M   'P 1'
#
loop_
_entity.id
_entity.type
_entity.pdbx_description
1 polymer ?
#
loop_
_entity_poly.entity_id
_entity_poly.type
_entity_poly.pdbx_seq_one_letter_code
_entity_poly.pdbx_strand_id
1 'polypeptide(L)'
;YFVIQVEFQSEAYEKGSALNVGISFLWETSQGVNETLAYMFGCSVDEVGYVSYAGDDAAFAEKMEHFAEVALEKVREYRLFRDMDYAKEQMESQLHNIPKARKGFWEVYNLAMLCFLKRDFEEGKEYFNRFLQILKASFYVGELYIEWHEELYNHCIEQLCPELESEETAYK
;
A
#
# COMPACT_ATOMS: atom_id res chain seq x y z
N TYR A 1 -5.50 -10.29 3.60
CA TYR A 1 -4.70 -9.18 4.14
C TYR A 1 -4.70 -7.94 3.24
N PHE A 2 -5.40 -8.00 2.12
CA PHE A 2 -5.56 -6.85 1.23
C PHE A 2 -6.93 -6.85 0.55
N VAL A 3 -7.31 -5.69 0.04
CA VAL A 3 -8.49 -5.46 -0.81
C VAL A 3 -8.00 -4.93 -2.14
N ILE A 4 -8.53 -5.46 -3.24
CA ILE A 4 -8.34 -4.86 -4.56
C ILE A 4 -9.47 -3.88 -4.75
N GLN A 5 -9.12 -2.64 -5.08
CA GLN A 5 -10.06 -1.57 -5.30
C GLN A 5 -10.08 -1.19 -6.77
N VAL A 6 -11.27 -1.00 -7.29
CA VAL A 6 -11.52 -0.48 -8.62
C VAL A 6 -12.44 0.72 -8.46
N GLU A 7 -11.95 1.88 -8.82
CA GLU A 7 -12.67 3.13 -8.72
C GLU A 7 -12.79 3.78 -10.09
N PHE A 8 -14.02 4.10 -10.45
CA PHE A 8 -14.30 4.99 -11.57
C PHE A 8 -14.60 6.37 -11.01
N GLN A 9 -13.61 7.23 -11.07
CA GLN A 9 -13.73 8.58 -10.54
C GLN A 9 -14.48 9.45 -11.56
N SER A 10 -15.66 9.93 -11.16
CA SER A 10 -16.40 10.92 -11.91
C SER A 10 -15.95 12.33 -11.52
N GLU A 11 -15.58 13.14 -12.49
CA GLU A 11 -15.31 14.57 -12.36
C GLU A 11 -14.13 14.97 -11.44
N ALA A 12 -13.03 15.44 -12.05
CA ALA A 12 -12.09 16.30 -11.34
C ALA A 12 -12.29 17.76 -11.75
N TYR A 13 -12.36 18.05 -13.05
CA TYR A 13 -12.46 19.41 -13.60
C TYR A 13 -13.41 19.51 -14.81
N GLU A 14 -13.72 18.40 -15.44
CA GLU A 14 -14.57 18.30 -16.61
C GLU A 14 -15.50 17.08 -16.48
N LYS A 15 -16.58 17.03 -17.25
CA LYS A 15 -17.39 15.81 -17.34
C LYS A 15 -16.58 14.69 -17.97
N GLY A 16 -16.50 13.56 -17.30
CA GLY A 16 -15.73 12.43 -17.76
C GLY A 16 -15.52 11.37 -16.69
N SER A 17 -14.54 10.50 -16.88
CA SER A 17 -14.16 9.50 -15.91
C SER A 17 -12.67 9.19 -15.97
N ALA A 18 -12.10 8.85 -14.81
CA ALA A 18 -10.79 8.22 -14.68
C ALA A 18 -10.98 6.83 -14.05
N LEU A 19 -10.05 5.92 -14.34
CA LEU A 19 -10.00 4.61 -13.73
C LEU A 19 -8.81 4.53 -12.80
N ASN A 20 -9.07 4.17 -11.54
CA ASN A 20 -8.05 3.81 -10.56
C ASN A 20 -8.20 2.34 -10.18
N VAL A 21 -7.11 1.58 -10.22
CA VAL A 21 -7.08 0.20 -9.75
C VAL A 21 -5.87 0.03 -8.85
N GLY A 22 -6.07 -0.49 -7.66
CA GLY A 22 -4.99 -0.62 -6.69
C GLY A 22 -5.22 -1.69 -5.63
N ILE A 23 -4.23 -1.86 -4.79
CA ILE A 23 -4.28 -2.71 -3.59
C ILE A 23 -4.28 -1.80 -2.36
N SER A 24 -5.18 -2.07 -1.43
CA SER A 24 -5.17 -1.50 -0.10
C SER A 24 -4.90 -2.61 0.91
N PHE A 25 -3.91 -2.43 1.77
CA PHE A 25 -3.59 -3.38 2.81
C PHE A 25 -4.43 -3.13 4.05
N LEU A 26 -4.92 -4.21 4.68
CA LEU A 26 -5.84 -4.11 5.83
C LEU A 26 -5.17 -3.65 7.13
N TRP A 27 -3.84 -3.54 7.16
CA TRP A 27 -3.10 -2.94 8.27
C TRP A 27 -2.92 -1.42 8.13
N GLU A 28 -3.30 -0.84 6.99
CA GLU A 28 -3.30 0.60 6.81
C GLU A 28 -4.48 1.19 7.59
N THR A 29 -4.21 1.65 8.81
CA THR A 29 -5.19 2.32 9.65
C THR A 29 -5.23 3.81 9.34
N SER A 30 -5.71 4.20 8.17
CA SER A 30 -6.14 5.57 7.99
C SER A 30 -7.41 5.76 8.83
N GLN A 31 -7.35 6.64 9.83
CA GLN A 31 -8.54 7.03 10.59
C GLN A 31 -9.49 7.81 9.68
N GLY A 32 -10.36 7.07 9.07
CA GLY A 32 -11.39 7.57 8.17
C GLY A 32 -11.28 6.91 6.81
N VAL A 33 -12.42 6.68 6.21
CA VAL A 33 -12.54 6.41 4.78
C VAL A 33 -12.19 7.72 4.08
N ASN A 34 -10.91 8.06 4.13
CA ASN A 34 -10.41 9.15 3.30
C ASN A 34 -10.32 8.62 1.89
N GLU A 35 -10.90 9.35 0.98
CA GLU A 35 -10.97 9.12 -0.46
C GLU A 35 -9.59 8.97 -1.15
N THR A 36 -8.51 9.13 -0.40
CA THR A 36 -7.14 8.85 -0.81
C THR A 36 -6.60 7.63 -0.07
N LEU A 37 -7.11 6.48 -0.46
CA LEU A 37 -6.41 5.24 -0.14
C LEU A 37 -5.02 5.32 -0.78
N ALA A 38 -4.00 5.20 0.05
CA ALA A 38 -2.63 5.15 -0.42
C ALA A 38 -2.46 3.83 -1.20
N TYR A 39 -2.73 3.89 -2.49
CA TYR A 39 -2.47 2.78 -3.39
C TYR A 39 -0.97 2.58 -3.49
N MET A 40 -0.44 1.58 -2.82
CA MET A 40 0.98 1.27 -2.91
C MET A 40 1.37 0.82 -4.34
N PHE A 41 0.45 0.17 -5.03
CA PHE A 41 0.55 -0.25 -6.42
C PHE A 41 -0.58 0.35 -7.25
N GLY A 42 -0.93 1.61 -6.95
CA GLY A 42 -1.91 2.31 -7.75
C GLY A 42 -1.37 2.51 -9.15
N CYS A 43 -1.97 1.86 -10.10
CA CYS A 43 -1.92 2.32 -11.46
C CYS A 43 -3.05 3.32 -11.61
N SER A 44 -2.74 4.61 -11.68
CA SER A 44 -3.51 5.38 -12.63
C SER A 44 -3.24 4.68 -13.96
N VAL A 45 -4.28 4.26 -14.63
CA VAL A 45 -4.12 3.62 -15.93
C VAL A 45 -3.77 4.75 -16.89
N ASP A 46 -2.52 5.23 -16.79
CA ASP A 46 -2.01 6.37 -17.53
C ASP A 46 -2.04 6.15 -19.05
N GLU A 47 -2.08 4.89 -19.47
CA GLU A 47 -2.28 4.55 -20.87
C GLU A 47 -3.69 4.93 -21.37
N VAL A 48 -4.66 5.02 -20.46
CA VAL A 48 -6.05 5.35 -20.80
C VAL A 48 -6.47 6.69 -20.18
N GLY A 49 -5.81 7.08 -19.09
CA GLY A 49 -5.95 8.38 -18.44
C GLY A 49 -7.38 8.77 -18.10
N TYR A 50 -7.61 10.07 -18.10
CA TYR A 50 -8.93 10.67 -17.97
C TYR A 50 -9.61 10.74 -19.34
N VAL A 51 -10.86 10.28 -19.42
CA VAL A 51 -11.68 10.37 -20.64
C VAL A 51 -12.74 11.42 -20.44
N SER A 52 -12.62 12.54 -21.17
CA SER A 52 -13.64 13.59 -21.20
C SER A 52 -14.91 13.12 -21.93
N TYR A 53 -16.06 13.47 -21.37
CA TYR A 53 -17.34 13.28 -22.01
C TYR A 53 -17.66 14.45 -22.96
N ALA A 54 -17.66 14.18 -24.27
CA ALA A 54 -17.88 15.17 -25.31
C ALA A 54 -19.34 15.31 -25.75
N GLY A 55 -20.30 14.69 -25.03
CA GLY A 55 -21.72 14.73 -25.37
C GLY A 55 -22.18 13.57 -26.27
N ASP A 56 -21.30 12.61 -26.57
CA ASP A 56 -21.63 11.39 -27.32
C ASP A 56 -21.61 10.18 -26.36
N ASP A 57 -22.80 9.71 -26.01
CA ASP A 57 -22.96 8.58 -25.07
C ASP A 57 -22.35 7.26 -25.61
N ALA A 58 -22.48 7.02 -26.91
CA ALA A 58 -21.99 5.77 -27.51
C ALA A 58 -20.45 5.73 -27.52
N ALA A 59 -19.81 6.81 -27.94
CA ALA A 59 -18.35 6.92 -27.94
C ALA A 59 -17.79 6.92 -26.52
N PHE A 60 -18.51 7.46 -25.54
CA PHE A 60 -18.09 7.42 -24.14
C PHE A 60 -18.23 6.01 -23.56
N ALA A 61 -19.32 5.30 -23.87
CA ALA A 61 -19.55 3.93 -23.43
C ALA A 61 -18.46 2.98 -23.94
N GLU A 62 -18.05 3.09 -25.22
CA GLU A 62 -16.96 2.29 -25.79
C GLU A 62 -15.66 2.46 -24.99
N LYS A 63 -15.32 3.69 -24.61
CA LYS A 63 -14.15 3.98 -23.78
C LYS A 63 -14.27 3.40 -22.37
N MET A 64 -15.46 3.43 -21.79
CA MET A 64 -15.72 2.84 -20.46
C MET A 64 -15.65 1.31 -20.49
N GLU A 65 -16.07 0.67 -21.59
CA GLU A 65 -15.88 -0.77 -21.79
C GLU A 65 -14.39 -1.12 -21.82
N HIS A 66 -13.59 -0.33 -22.53
CA HIS A 66 -12.13 -0.51 -22.53
C HIS A 66 -11.52 -0.33 -21.13
N PHE A 67 -11.97 0.67 -20.34
CA PHE A 67 -11.57 0.82 -18.95
C PHE A 67 -11.90 -0.42 -18.11
N ALA A 68 -13.06 -1.00 -18.31
CA ALA A 68 -13.47 -2.22 -17.60
C ALA A 68 -12.58 -3.41 -17.95
N GLU A 69 -12.19 -3.55 -19.22
CA GLU A 69 -11.24 -4.61 -19.64
C GLU A 69 -9.88 -4.45 -18.96
N VAL A 70 -9.31 -3.24 -18.98
CA VAL A 70 -8.03 -2.92 -18.31
C VAL A 70 -8.15 -3.17 -16.81
N ALA A 71 -9.24 -2.76 -16.17
CA ALA A 71 -9.48 -3.01 -14.75
C ALA A 71 -9.48 -4.51 -14.42
N LEU A 72 -10.14 -5.33 -15.26
CA LEU A 72 -10.16 -6.79 -15.08
C LEU A 72 -8.77 -7.42 -15.21
N GLU A 73 -7.94 -6.94 -16.12
CA GLU A 73 -6.55 -7.40 -16.25
C GLU A 73 -5.74 -7.05 -15.01
N LYS A 74 -5.83 -5.82 -14.52
CA LYS A 74 -5.14 -5.37 -13.30
C LYS A 74 -5.64 -6.12 -12.06
N VAL A 75 -6.92 -6.39 -11.94
CA VAL A 75 -7.46 -7.23 -10.86
C VAL A 75 -6.87 -8.65 -10.90
N ARG A 76 -6.66 -9.23 -12.09
CA ARG A 76 -6.02 -10.54 -12.24
C ARG A 76 -4.56 -10.51 -11.78
N GLU A 77 -3.81 -9.49 -12.18
CA GLU A 77 -2.42 -9.27 -11.73
C GLU A 77 -2.37 -9.14 -10.20
N TYR A 78 -3.19 -8.27 -9.61
CA TYR A 78 -3.19 -8.05 -8.16
C TYR A 78 -3.67 -9.26 -7.34
N ARG A 79 -4.41 -10.20 -7.93
CA ARG A 79 -4.72 -11.47 -7.27
C ARG A 79 -3.50 -12.33 -6.99
N LEU A 80 -2.38 -12.13 -7.70
CA LEU A 80 -1.13 -12.83 -7.45
C LEU A 80 -0.55 -12.48 -6.07
N PHE A 81 -0.90 -11.32 -5.51
CA PHE A 81 -0.54 -10.92 -4.15
C PHE A 81 -1.12 -11.82 -3.05
N ARG A 82 -2.01 -12.78 -3.38
CA ARG A 82 -2.41 -13.84 -2.45
C ARG A 82 -1.25 -14.73 -2.04
N ASP A 83 -0.26 -14.88 -2.90
CA ASP A 83 1.02 -15.45 -2.57
C ASP A 83 1.87 -14.37 -1.89
N MET A 84 2.16 -14.58 -0.60
CA MET A 84 2.89 -13.59 0.20
C MET A 84 4.38 -13.52 -0.18
N ASP A 85 4.96 -14.56 -0.75
CA ASP A 85 6.34 -14.53 -1.26
C ASP A 85 6.41 -13.68 -2.51
N TYR A 86 5.47 -13.87 -3.43
CA TYR A 86 5.32 -13.01 -4.61
C TYR A 86 5.09 -11.55 -4.20
N ALA A 87 4.18 -11.31 -3.23
CA ALA A 87 3.91 -9.96 -2.75
C ALA A 87 5.17 -9.29 -2.20
N LYS A 88 5.95 -10.01 -1.39
CA LYS A 88 7.21 -9.53 -0.83
C LYS A 88 8.22 -9.16 -1.93
N GLU A 89 8.42 -10.04 -2.91
CA GLU A 89 9.31 -9.79 -4.04
C GLU A 89 8.92 -8.52 -4.81
N GLN A 90 7.62 -8.33 -5.07
CA GLN A 90 7.13 -7.13 -5.76
C GLN A 90 7.37 -5.86 -4.94
N MET A 91 7.10 -5.89 -3.62
CA MET A 91 7.32 -4.76 -2.73
C MET A 91 8.81 -4.41 -2.61
N GLU A 92 9.69 -5.40 -2.51
CA GLU A 92 11.15 -5.20 -2.46
C GLU A 92 11.67 -4.61 -3.78
N SER A 93 11.20 -5.13 -4.91
CA SER A 93 11.52 -4.58 -6.24
C SER A 93 11.09 -3.13 -6.35
N GLN A 94 9.89 -2.79 -5.87
CA GLN A 94 9.39 -1.43 -5.87
C GLN A 94 10.26 -0.53 -4.98
N LEU A 95 10.58 -0.97 -3.76
CA LEU A 95 11.44 -0.22 -2.84
C LEU A 95 12.83 0.04 -3.43
N HIS A 96 13.38 -0.94 -4.17
CA HIS A 96 14.67 -0.80 -4.85
C HIS A 96 14.63 0.25 -5.96
N ASN A 97 13.52 0.38 -6.65
CA ASN A 97 13.33 1.28 -7.78
C ASN A 97 12.93 2.71 -7.38
N ILE A 98 12.66 2.96 -6.08
CA ILE A 98 12.33 4.29 -5.60
C ILE A 98 13.55 5.23 -5.75
N PRO A 99 13.38 6.41 -6.35
CA PRO A 99 14.44 7.41 -6.41
C PRO A 99 14.96 7.75 -5.00
N LYS A 100 16.28 7.89 -4.83
CA LYS A 100 16.90 8.19 -3.52
C LYS A 100 16.34 9.45 -2.83
N ALA A 101 15.80 10.38 -3.59
CA ALA A 101 15.14 11.58 -3.07
C ALA A 101 13.78 11.28 -2.40
N ARG A 102 13.13 10.17 -2.78
CA ARG A 102 11.88 9.69 -2.19
C ARG A 102 12.23 8.60 -1.19
N LYS A 103 12.02 8.81 0.08
CA LYS A 103 12.54 7.94 1.14
C LYS A 103 11.88 6.56 1.27
N GLY A 104 10.92 6.21 0.42
CA GLY A 104 10.28 4.89 0.42
C GLY A 104 9.57 4.55 1.75
N PHE A 105 8.97 5.53 2.35
CA PHE A 105 8.42 5.49 3.69
C PHE A 105 7.33 4.43 3.86
N TRP A 106 6.28 4.49 3.05
CA TRP A 106 5.18 3.54 3.12
C TRP A 106 5.56 2.15 2.63
N GLU A 107 6.44 2.09 1.65
CA GLU A 107 6.94 0.86 1.08
C GLU A 107 7.70 0.03 2.13
N VAL A 108 8.51 0.69 2.96
CA VAL A 108 9.22 0.03 4.07
C VAL A 108 8.25 -0.43 5.16
N TYR A 109 7.25 0.40 5.51
CA TYR A 109 6.21 0.04 6.47
C TYR A 109 5.43 -1.20 6.02
N ASN A 110 4.98 -1.22 4.77
CA ASN A 110 4.20 -2.33 4.23
C ASN A 110 5.02 -3.63 4.15
N LEU A 111 6.32 -3.54 3.84
CA LEU A 111 7.21 -4.70 3.93
C LEU A 111 7.32 -5.24 5.35
N ALA A 112 7.48 -4.37 6.34
CA ALA A 112 7.52 -4.77 7.75
C ALA A 112 6.25 -5.54 8.14
N MET A 113 5.08 -4.98 7.82
CA MET A 113 3.79 -5.60 8.14
C MET A 113 3.57 -6.93 7.42
N LEU A 114 4.02 -7.04 6.17
CA LEU A 114 3.96 -8.30 5.44
C LEU A 114 4.89 -9.36 6.04
N CYS A 115 6.11 -8.98 6.45
CA CYS A 115 7.03 -9.88 7.14
C CYS A 115 6.44 -10.38 8.46
N PHE A 116 5.84 -9.51 9.28
CA PHE A 116 5.15 -9.92 10.51
C PHE A 116 4.01 -10.90 10.21
N LEU A 117 3.21 -10.65 9.18
CA LEU A 117 2.14 -11.55 8.77
C LEU A 117 2.67 -12.93 8.33
N LYS A 118 3.83 -12.97 7.66
CA LYS A 118 4.53 -14.19 7.27
C LYS A 118 5.24 -14.91 8.43
N ARG A 119 5.34 -14.27 9.58
CA ARG A 119 6.15 -14.68 10.74
C ARG A 119 7.67 -14.60 10.51
N ASP A 120 8.11 -13.82 9.55
CA ASP A 120 9.51 -13.46 9.32
C ASP A 120 9.89 -12.31 10.27
N PHE A 121 9.83 -12.56 11.58
CA PHE A 121 9.85 -11.55 12.64
C PHE A 121 11.11 -10.70 12.65
N GLU A 122 12.28 -11.32 12.48
CA GLU A 122 13.54 -10.58 12.48
C GLU A 122 13.62 -9.57 11.34
N GLU A 123 13.24 -9.98 10.14
CA GLU A 123 13.22 -9.11 9.00
C GLU A 123 12.11 -8.05 9.11
N GLY A 124 10.95 -8.41 9.67
CA GLY A 124 9.88 -7.48 9.98
C GLY A 124 10.34 -6.37 10.93
N LYS A 125 11.10 -6.72 11.98
CA LYS A 125 11.73 -5.75 12.90
C LYS A 125 12.72 -4.84 12.18
N GLU A 126 13.56 -5.38 11.30
CA GLU A 126 14.54 -4.58 10.56
C GLU A 126 13.85 -3.53 9.68
N TYR A 127 12.82 -3.93 8.91
CA TYR A 127 12.05 -3.00 8.10
C TYR A 127 11.31 -1.97 8.96
N PHE A 128 10.70 -2.38 10.07
CA PHE A 128 9.96 -1.45 10.91
C PHE A 128 10.89 -0.43 11.60
N ASN A 129 12.05 -0.87 12.08
CA ASN A 129 13.06 0.02 12.63
C ASN A 129 13.57 1.03 11.58
N ARG A 130 13.76 0.59 10.34
CA ARG A 130 14.10 1.48 9.23
C ARG A 130 12.98 2.49 8.97
N PHE A 131 11.73 2.06 8.98
CA PHE A 131 10.57 2.95 8.88
C PHE A 131 10.58 4.02 9.98
N LEU A 132 10.73 3.64 11.24
CA LEU A 132 10.80 4.58 12.37
C LEU A 132 11.97 5.58 12.23
N GLN A 133 13.12 5.14 11.74
CA GLN A 133 14.25 6.03 11.47
C GLN A 133 13.92 7.07 10.39
N ILE A 134 13.27 6.66 9.31
CA ILE A 134 12.82 7.57 8.25
C ILE A 134 11.78 8.56 8.80
N LEU A 135 10.85 8.08 9.63
CA LEU A 135 9.82 8.87 10.28
C LEU A 135 10.42 9.96 11.15
N LYS A 136 11.32 9.58 12.07
CA LYS A 136 12.01 10.49 12.98
C LYS A 136 12.89 11.52 12.27
N ALA A 137 13.44 11.17 11.11
CA ALA A 137 14.23 12.07 10.29
C ALA A 137 13.38 13.01 9.41
N SER A 138 12.06 12.85 9.40
CA SER A 138 11.15 13.64 8.59
C SER A 138 10.73 14.92 9.31
N PHE A 139 11.01 16.08 8.72
CA PHE A 139 10.70 17.40 9.31
C PHE A 139 9.20 17.71 9.41
N TYR A 140 8.35 16.93 8.71
CA TYR A 140 6.91 17.18 8.60
C TYR A 140 6.06 16.26 9.46
N VAL A 141 6.70 15.37 10.24
CA VAL A 141 5.99 14.39 11.06
C VAL A 141 5.97 14.84 12.51
N GLY A 142 4.79 15.00 13.09
CA GLY A 142 4.62 15.37 14.49
C GLY A 142 4.99 14.22 15.45
N GLU A 143 5.40 14.58 16.68
CA GLU A 143 5.79 13.63 17.74
C GLU A 143 4.69 12.58 18.01
N LEU A 144 3.43 13.00 18.10
CA LEU A 144 2.29 12.08 18.32
C LEU A 144 2.18 10.99 17.26
N TYR A 145 2.53 11.31 16.03
CA TYR A 145 2.49 10.32 14.94
C TYR A 145 3.62 9.30 15.07
N ILE A 146 4.78 9.74 15.55
CA ILE A 146 5.93 8.85 15.84
C ILE A 146 5.59 7.94 17.02
N GLU A 147 5.11 8.49 18.13
CA GLU A 147 4.69 7.75 19.32
C GLU A 147 3.66 6.67 18.98
N TRP A 148 2.64 7.02 18.19
CA TRP A 148 1.62 6.07 17.76
C TRP A 148 2.22 4.88 16.98
N HIS A 149 3.20 5.12 16.11
CA HIS A 149 3.85 4.03 15.37
C HIS A 149 4.80 3.20 16.24
N GLU A 150 5.44 3.82 17.23
CA GLU A 150 6.23 3.08 18.24
C GLU A 150 5.33 2.17 19.09
N GLU A 151 4.17 2.66 19.51
CA GLU A 151 3.16 1.84 20.20
C GLU A 151 2.64 0.70 19.31
N LEU A 152 2.36 0.99 18.05
CA LEU A 152 1.95 -0.03 17.08
C LEU A 152 3.04 -1.10 16.90
N TYR A 153 4.30 -0.70 16.81
CA TYR A 153 5.42 -1.62 16.71
C TYR A 153 5.50 -2.54 17.93
N ASN A 154 5.44 -1.97 19.14
CA ASN A 154 5.46 -2.74 20.37
C ASN A 154 4.29 -3.72 20.44
N HIS A 155 3.10 -3.26 20.07
CA HIS A 155 1.92 -4.12 20.01
C HIS A 155 2.08 -5.27 18.99
N CYS A 156 2.63 -5.00 17.82
CA CYS A 156 2.93 -6.05 16.83
C CYS A 156 3.92 -7.08 17.39
N ILE A 157 4.98 -6.64 18.08
CA ILE A 157 5.95 -7.54 18.70
C ILE A 157 5.29 -8.39 19.78
N GLU A 158 4.54 -7.80 20.70
CA GLU A 158 3.85 -8.51 21.78
C GLU A 158 2.83 -9.53 21.28
N GLN A 159 2.05 -9.17 20.27
CA GLN A 159 0.95 -10.01 19.79
C GLN A 159 1.38 -11.05 18.75
N LEU A 160 2.34 -10.70 17.90
CA LEU A 160 2.74 -11.53 16.76
C LEU A 160 4.02 -12.33 17.03
N CYS A 161 4.82 -11.92 18.03
CA CYS A 161 6.11 -12.55 18.34
C CYS A 161 6.19 -13.08 19.78
N PRO A 162 5.18 -13.77 20.32
CA PRO A 162 5.19 -14.23 21.73
C PRO A 162 6.34 -15.20 22.05
N GLU A 163 6.96 -15.80 21.04
CA GLU A 163 8.06 -16.76 21.22
C GLU A 163 9.43 -16.07 21.41
N LEU A 164 9.60 -14.83 20.97
CA LEU A 164 10.86 -14.09 21.09
C LEU A 164 11.13 -13.59 22.50
N GLU A 165 10.09 -13.26 23.27
CA GLU A 165 10.25 -12.89 24.68
C GLU A 165 10.69 -14.07 25.57
N SER A 166 10.38 -15.31 25.18
CA SER A 166 10.76 -16.50 25.94
C SER A 166 12.23 -16.84 25.82
N GLU A 167 12.90 -16.47 24.74
CA GLU A 167 14.34 -16.72 24.53
C GLU A 167 15.22 -15.69 25.24
N GLU A 168 14.84 -14.40 25.29
CA GLU A 168 15.59 -13.38 26.04
C GLU A 168 15.52 -13.57 27.57
N THR A 169 14.44 -14.18 28.07
CA THR A 169 14.29 -14.50 29.50
C THR A 169 15.02 -15.78 29.91
N ALA A 170 15.33 -16.66 28.99
CA ALA A 170 16.03 -17.92 29.26
C ALA A 170 17.55 -17.75 29.45
N TYR A 171 18.12 -16.58 29.11
CA TYR A 171 19.56 -16.27 29.24
C TYR A 171 19.88 -15.27 30.36
N LYS A 172 18.98 -14.99 31.26
CA LYS A 172 19.19 -14.24 32.51
C LYS A 172 19.06 -15.15 33.71
#